data_7b1be6dc7184064be0ec66033088629e
#
_entry.id   7b1be6dc7184064be0ec66033088629e
#
_cell.length_a   1.000
_cell.length_b   1.000
_cell.length_c   1.000
_cell.angle_alpha   90.00
_cell.angle_beta   90.00
_cell.angle_gamma   90.00
#
_symmetry.space_group_name_H-M   'P 1'
#
loop_
_entity.id
_entity.type
_entity.pdbx_description
1 polymer ?
#
loop_
_entity_poly.entity_id
_entity_poly.type
_entity_poly.pdbx_seq_one_letter_code
_entity_poly.pdbx_strand_id
1 'polypeptide(L)'
;MADRISGDRQFILSRRTALAGLAATCAAGIAGPIAESQATENSSGPVFSLSGPNADFYGAAENYPIKDTSLWYTPGNPLSPKYRVGAFSHFDQLYPTRLVKRASTPWQFKRAPADVSDPLRGRVSEYLSRNPVTGLLIAKDDRILFEHYQYGRTDRDLLISQSMVKSITGLLIGIAIADGAIKSVDDTVETYVPGLKGTEYGATPLRALLHMSSGVDFGEERDEGRDLDRLWIDMVRGTGSKGTIATITQFNRRIAPPGTRFYYASVEPDVLSLVLRYAVNKSASDYLREKVWEPIGAEADAKWLIDAEGFEVAHHGFNAVLRDYARLGRLLAHDGAWEGKQIIPAQWMIDATTVRPSDAYLAPGKAMAPEPFGYGYLLWLLPGTRRQFAMVGDLGQRVCVDPASKLVMVQTAVETRGEVWRLWSDVVARFG
;
A
#
# COMPACT_ATOMS: atom_id res chain seq x y z
N MET A 1 28.48 -4.82 -35.85
CA MET A 1 28.70 -4.85 -34.41
C MET A 1 27.95 -3.70 -33.79
N ALA A 2 26.69 -3.67 -34.01
CA ALA A 2 25.70 -2.75 -33.49
C ALA A 2 24.40 -3.53 -33.53
N ASP A 3 23.78 -3.72 -32.40
CA ASP A 3 22.36 -4.04 -32.20
C ASP A 3 22.21 -4.79 -30.88
N ARG A 4 21.82 -4.03 -29.88
CA ARG A 4 21.10 -4.50 -28.69
C ARG A 4 20.86 -3.32 -27.73
N ILE A 5 20.02 -2.38 -28.14
CA ILE A 5 19.32 -1.49 -27.21
C ILE A 5 17.90 -1.32 -27.74
N SER A 6 17.03 -2.23 -27.44
CA SER A 6 15.59 -2.02 -27.39
C SER A 6 14.99 -3.15 -26.57
N GLY A 7 14.83 -2.91 -25.30
CA GLY A 7 14.13 -3.78 -24.36
C GLY A 7 13.21 -2.89 -23.56
N ASP A 8 12.03 -2.60 -24.13
CA ASP A 8 10.90 -2.06 -23.39
C ASP A 8 10.55 -3.04 -22.28
N ARG A 9 10.93 -2.72 -21.06
CA ARG A 9 10.51 -3.42 -19.85
C ARG A 9 9.22 -2.78 -19.36
N GLN A 10 8.12 -3.26 -19.92
CA GLN A 10 6.79 -2.97 -19.44
C GLN A 10 6.56 -3.61 -18.08
N PHE A 11 5.97 -2.84 -17.17
CA PHE A 11 5.24 -3.37 -16.03
C PHE A 11 4.03 -4.13 -16.59
N ILE A 12 4.19 -5.43 -16.80
CA ILE A 12 3.12 -6.29 -17.29
C ILE A 12 2.20 -6.57 -16.12
N LEU A 13 1.11 -5.78 -16.03
CA LEU A 13 -0.13 -6.31 -15.52
C LEU A 13 -0.54 -7.43 -16.49
N SER A 14 -0.26 -8.68 -16.13
CA SER A 14 -0.41 -9.80 -17.03
C SER A 14 -1.83 -9.90 -17.57
N ARG A 15 -2.01 -9.57 -18.83
CA ARG A 15 -3.12 -10.07 -19.63
C ARG A 15 -2.76 -11.47 -20.10
N ARG A 16 -3.12 -12.47 -19.34
CA ARG A 16 -3.34 -13.84 -19.82
C ARG A 16 -4.37 -14.49 -18.92
N THR A 17 -5.58 -14.52 -19.39
CA THR A 17 -6.40 -15.71 -19.53
C THR A 17 -7.77 -15.30 -20.08
N ALA A 18 -7.97 -15.53 -21.33
CA ALA A 18 -9.28 -15.72 -21.92
C ALA A 18 -9.20 -16.98 -22.78
N LEU A 19 -10.26 -17.78 -22.70
CA LEU A 19 -10.66 -18.85 -23.60
C LEU A 19 -10.23 -20.28 -23.28
N ALA A 20 -11.21 -21.00 -22.75
CA ALA A 20 -11.77 -22.29 -23.20
C ALA A 20 -12.72 -22.77 -22.10
N GLY A 21 -13.97 -23.07 -22.23
CA GLY A 21 -14.74 -23.67 -23.26
C GLY A 21 -15.61 -24.75 -22.62
N LEU A 22 -16.91 -24.56 -22.69
CA LEU A 22 -18.07 -25.49 -22.58
C LEU A 22 -17.84 -26.95 -22.15
N ALA A 23 -18.64 -27.39 -21.15
CA ALA A 23 -19.67 -28.45 -21.36
C ALA A 23 -20.58 -28.60 -20.14
N ALA A 24 -21.85 -28.60 -20.38
CA ALA A 24 -22.94 -28.79 -19.44
C ALA A 24 -23.14 -30.25 -19.10
N THR A 25 -23.55 -30.57 -17.88
CA THR A 25 -24.53 -31.64 -17.63
C THR A 25 -25.32 -31.35 -16.36
N CYS A 26 -26.63 -31.43 -16.50
CA CYS A 26 -27.61 -31.26 -15.46
C CYS A 26 -27.59 -32.41 -14.45
N ALA A 27 -27.65 -32.10 -13.15
CA ALA A 27 -28.25 -33.00 -12.18
C ALA A 27 -29.08 -32.16 -11.20
N ALA A 28 -30.37 -32.38 -11.20
CA ALA A 28 -31.32 -31.78 -10.27
C ALA A 28 -31.15 -32.39 -8.89
N GLY A 29 -30.85 -31.56 -7.89
CA GLY A 29 -30.88 -31.92 -6.49
C GLY A 29 -31.69 -30.88 -5.72
N ILE A 30 -32.68 -31.34 -5.00
CA ILE A 30 -33.69 -30.60 -4.25
C ILE A 30 -33.01 -29.78 -3.16
N ALA A 31 -32.96 -28.47 -3.33
CA ALA A 31 -32.53 -27.54 -2.28
C ALA A 31 -33.76 -27.04 -1.51
N GLY A 32 -33.85 -27.36 -0.22
CA GLY A 32 -34.75 -26.72 0.71
C GLY A 32 -34.35 -25.24 0.89
N PRO A 33 -35.27 -24.36 1.31
CA PRO A 33 -34.99 -22.95 1.41
C PRO A 33 -33.96 -22.70 2.53
N ILE A 34 -32.79 -22.25 2.14
CA ILE A 34 -31.85 -21.59 3.06
C ILE A 34 -32.54 -20.27 3.45
N ALA A 35 -32.89 -20.14 4.72
CA ALA A 35 -33.40 -18.89 5.26
C ALA A 35 -32.33 -17.81 5.05
N GLU A 36 -32.52 -16.95 4.05
CA GLU A 36 -31.88 -15.67 3.99
C GLU A 36 -32.23 -14.90 5.25
N SER A 37 -31.25 -14.74 6.13
CA SER A 37 -31.31 -13.78 7.20
C SER A 37 -31.57 -12.42 6.58
N GLN A 38 -32.81 -11.95 6.60
CA GLN A 38 -33.16 -10.57 6.29
C GLN A 38 -32.43 -9.70 7.32
N ALA A 39 -31.27 -9.17 6.91
CA ALA A 39 -30.61 -8.10 7.63
C ALA A 39 -31.59 -6.92 7.65
N THR A 40 -32.03 -6.54 8.82
CA THR A 40 -32.91 -5.41 9.07
C THR A 40 -32.35 -4.15 8.41
N GLU A 41 -33.10 -3.54 7.52
CA GLU A 41 -32.76 -2.47 6.58
C GLU A 41 -32.39 -1.10 7.19
N ASN A 42 -32.07 -1.00 8.48
CA ASN A 42 -31.87 0.29 9.15
C ASN A 42 -30.49 0.49 9.82
N SER A 43 -29.47 -0.35 9.59
CA SER A 43 -28.17 -0.12 10.19
C SER A 43 -27.14 0.38 9.15
N SER A 44 -26.64 1.59 9.37
CA SER A 44 -25.44 2.13 8.72
C SER A 44 -24.13 1.46 9.23
N GLY A 45 -24.21 0.30 9.85
CA GLY A 45 -23.10 -0.46 10.41
C GLY A 45 -22.24 -1.15 9.35
N PRO A 46 -21.06 -1.70 9.75
CA PRO A 46 -20.25 -2.52 8.87
C PRO A 46 -21.00 -3.79 8.47
N VAL A 47 -20.81 -4.22 7.22
CA VAL A 47 -21.36 -5.49 6.71
C VAL A 47 -20.26 -6.53 6.74
N PHE A 48 -20.54 -7.69 7.33
CA PHE A 48 -19.61 -8.82 7.41
C PHE A 48 -20.19 -9.99 6.60
N SER A 49 -19.42 -10.44 5.59
CA SER A 49 -19.76 -11.61 4.79
C SER A 49 -18.77 -12.74 5.05
N LEU A 50 -19.28 -13.94 5.29
CA LEU A 50 -18.47 -15.14 5.41
C LEU A 50 -17.91 -15.59 4.06
N SER A 51 -18.51 -15.16 2.96
CA SER A 51 -18.13 -15.52 1.59
C SER A 51 -17.62 -14.31 0.81
N GLY A 52 -17.08 -14.59 -0.38
CA GLY A 52 -16.64 -13.64 -1.38
C GLY A 52 -16.34 -14.38 -2.70
N PRO A 53 -16.02 -13.67 -3.79
CA PRO A 53 -15.71 -14.29 -5.08
C PRO A 53 -14.59 -15.32 -4.98
N ASN A 54 -14.83 -16.55 -5.47
CA ASN A 54 -13.84 -17.64 -5.48
C ASN A 54 -13.26 -17.95 -4.09
N ALA A 55 -14.08 -17.96 -3.03
CA ALA A 55 -13.67 -18.12 -1.64
C ALA A 55 -12.78 -19.37 -1.43
N ASP A 56 -13.15 -20.50 -2.00
CA ASP A 56 -12.38 -21.75 -1.91
C ASP A 56 -11.01 -21.63 -2.59
N PHE A 57 -10.96 -20.95 -3.73
CA PHE A 57 -9.70 -20.74 -4.48
C PHE A 57 -8.69 -19.89 -3.69
N TYR A 58 -9.18 -18.89 -2.94
CA TYR A 58 -8.33 -18.00 -2.13
C TYR A 58 -8.13 -18.47 -0.69
N GLY A 59 -8.69 -19.63 -0.34
CA GLY A 59 -8.50 -20.27 0.96
C GLY A 59 -9.16 -19.52 2.11
N ALA A 60 -10.40 -19.07 1.92
CA ALA A 60 -11.15 -18.38 2.97
C ALA A 60 -11.37 -19.24 4.22
N ALA A 61 -11.48 -20.57 4.05
CA ALA A 61 -11.67 -21.54 5.13
C ALA A 61 -10.35 -22.20 5.61
N GLU A 62 -9.20 -21.89 5.00
CA GLU A 62 -7.94 -22.52 5.35
C GLU A 62 -7.44 -22.12 6.73
N ASN A 63 -6.80 -23.07 7.40
CA ASN A 63 -6.21 -22.85 8.70
C ASN A 63 -5.03 -21.87 8.62
N TYR A 64 -5.03 -20.93 9.53
CA TYR A 64 -4.00 -19.92 9.68
C TYR A 64 -3.54 -19.85 11.15
N PRO A 65 -2.25 -19.61 11.47
CA PRO A 65 -1.14 -19.29 10.57
C PRO A 65 -0.62 -20.50 9.79
N ILE A 66 -0.03 -20.24 8.62
CA ILE A 66 0.62 -21.27 7.78
C ILE A 66 1.94 -21.67 8.44
N LYS A 67 2.10 -22.96 8.75
CA LYS A 67 3.32 -23.47 9.39
C LYS A 67 4.43 -23.82 8.39
N ASP A 68 4.07 -24.15 7.15
CA ASP A 68 5.03 -24.51 6.11
C ASP A 68 5.60 -23.23 5.47
N THR A 69 6.86 -22.93 5.78
CA THR A 69 7.55 -21.74 5.25
C THR A 69 7.80 -21.79 3.76
N SER A 70 7.73 -22.96 3.11
CA SER A 70 7.84 -23.08 1.67
C SER A 70 6.64 -22.46 0.93
N LEU A 71 5.52 -22.31 1.65
CA LEU A 71 4.29 -21.70 1.15
C LEU A 71 4.20 -20.19 1.43
N TRP A 72 5.16 -19.63 2.15
CA TRP A 72 5.16 -18.22 2.49
C TRP A 72 5.39 -17.35 1.25
N TYR A 73 4.72 -16.19 1.27
CA TYR A 73 4.84 -15.23 0.19
C TYR A 73 6.28 -14.72 0.06
N THR A 74 6.81 -14.81 -1.14
CA THR A 74 8.02 -14.09 -1.56
C THR A 74 7.85 -13.63 -3.00
N PRO A 75 8.60 -12.64 -3.48
CA PRO A 75 8.54 -12.23 -4.88
C PRO A 75 8.79 -13.36 -5.88
N GLY A 76 9.80 -14.19 -5.64
CA GLY A 76 10.13 -15.36 -6.50
C GLY A 76 9.28 -16.62 -6.22
N ASN A 77 8.59 -16.63 -5.08
CA ASN A 77 7.67 -17.70 -4.69
C ASN A 77 6.38 -17.09 -4.15
N PRO A 78 5.49 -16.59 -5.02
CA PRO A 78 4.26 -15.96 -4.57
C PRO A 78 3.39 -16.97 -3.85
N LEU A 79 2.83 -16.58 -2.71
CA LEU A 79 1.92 -17.39 -1.94
C LEU A 79 0.82 -17.97 -2.84
N SER A 80 0.64 -19.28 -2.77
CA SER A 80 -0.45 -19.94 -3.47
C SER A 80 -1.78 -19.24 -3.17
N PRO A 81 -2.66 -19.02 -4.15
CA PRO A 81 -3.97 -18.41 -3.94
C PRO A 81 -4.71 -18.98 -2.74
N LYS A 82 -4.64 -20.29 -2.54
CA LYS A 82 -5.23 -21.06 -1.44
C LYS A 82 -4.92 -20.53 -0.03
N TYR A 83 -3.89 -19.71 0.17
CA TYR A 83 -3.50 -19.19 1.48
C TYR A 83 -3.61 -17.66 1.58
N ARG A 84 -4.04 -16.98 0.49
CA ARG A 84 -3.97 -15.52 0.42
C ARG A 84 -4.89 -14.82 1.40
N VAL A 85 -6.12 -15.28 1.60
CA VAL A 85 -7.05 -14.65 2.54
C VAL A 85 -6.46 -14.67 3.96
N GLY A 86 -6.01 -15.83 4.42
CA GLY A 86 -5.41 -15.96 5.75
C GLY A 86 -4.12 -15.17 5.89
N ALA A 87 -3.16 -15.36 4.98
CA ALA A 87 -1.87 -14.69 5.03
C ALA A 87 -1.98 -13.15 4.99
N PHE A 88 -2.88 -12.61 4.16
CA PHE A 88 -3.02 -11.17 4.02
C PHE A 88 -3.81 -10.50 5.13
N SER A 89 -4.46 -11.29 5.97
CA SER A 89 -5.17 -10.81 7.16
C SER A 89 -4.38 -10.99 8.45
N HIS A 90 -3.27 -11.74 8.41
CA HIS A 90 -2.43 -12.05 9.57
C HIS A 90 -0.95 -12.18 9.19
N PHE A 91 -0.48 -11.38 8.26
CA PHE A 91 0.90 -11.42 7.78
C PHE A 91 1.93 -11.21 8.89
N ASP A 92 1.52 -10.48 9.93
CA ASP A 92 2.27 -10.26 11.16
C ASP A 92 2.60 -11.54 11.94
N GLN A 93 1.93 -12.67 11.67
CA GLN A 93 2.20 -13.95 12.29
C GLN A 93 3.18 -14.81 11.47
N LEU A 94 3.48 -14.43 10.23
CA LEU A 94 4.43 -15.14 9.36
C LEU A 94 5.87 -14.68 9.58
N TYR A 95 6.08 -13.41 9.89
CA TYR A 95 7.38 -12.78 9.96
C TYR A 95 7.53 -11.92 11.21
N PRO A 96 8.76 -11.65 11.68
CA PRO A 96 9.01 -10.73 12.78
C PRO A 96 8.46 -9.33 12.48
N THR A 97 7.81 -8.74 13.47
CA THR A 97 7.22 -7.40 13.35
C THR A 97 7.53 -6.56 14.58
N ARG A 98 7.51 -5.23 14.40
CA ARG A 98 7.49 -4.28 15.50
C ARG A 98 6.09 -3.70 15.66
N LEU A 99 5.69 -3.53 16.91
CA LEU A 99 4.40 -2.98 17.28
C LEU A 99 4.37 -1.47 17.04
N VAL A 100 3.32 -0.98 16.37
CA VAL A 100 2.90 0.42 16.37
C VAL A 100 1.67 0.51 17.25
N LYS A 101 1.86 0.91 18.51
CA LYS A 101 0.78 0.90 19.50
C LYS A 101 -0.33 1.90 19.11
N ARG A 102 -1.58 1.48 19.28
CA ARG A 102 -2.77 2.30 19.08
C ARG A 102 -2.76 3.57 19.92
N ALA A 103 -3.60 4.52 19.56
CA ALA A 103 -3.77 5.73 20.34
C ALA A 103 -4.35 5.44 21.74
N SER A 104 -3.95 6.26 22.69
CA SER A 104 -4.48 6.23 24.06
C SER A 104 -5.98 6.58 24.08
N THR A 105 -6.40 7.45 23.17
CA THR A 105 -7.79 7.84 22.96
C THR A 105 -8.15 7.69 21.47
N PRO A 106 -8.78 6.57 21.07
CA PRO A 106 -9.17 6.36 19.68
C PRO A 106 -10.20 7.40 19.21
N TRP A 107 -9.91 7.99 18.04
CA TRP A 107 -10.86 8.85 17.34
C TRP A 107 -11.82 7.97 16.52
N GLN A 108 -13.12 8.27 16.56
CA GLN A 108 -14.13 7.44 15.92
C GLN A 108 -14.78 8.14 14.72
N PHE A 109 -14.83 7.45 13.59
CA PHE A 109 -15.69 7.86 12.48
C PHE A 109 -17.16 7.84 12.91
N LYS A 110 -17.92 8.83 12.47
CA LYS A 110 -19.38 8.76 12.45
C LYS A 110 -19.87 7.88 11.31
N ARG A 111 -21.14 7.51 11.33
CA ARG A 111 -21.79 6.85 10.19
C ARG A 111 -22.63 7.86 9.43
N ALA A 112 -22.57 7.78 8.10
CA ALA A 112 -23.50 8.53 7.27
C ALA A 112 -24.92 7.95 7.42
N PRO A 113 -25.97 8.78 7.33
CA PRO A 113 -27.34 8.31 7.21
C PRO A 113 -27.52 7.37 6.00
N ALA A 114 -28.43 6.41 6.09
CA ALA A 114 -28.62 5.37 5.07
C ALA A 114 -28.97 5.96 3.70
N ASP A 115 -29.80 6.99 3.66
CA ASP A 115 -30.20 7.70 2.43
C ASP A 115 -29.04 8.31 1.67
N VAL A 116 -27.95 8.69 2.36
CA VAL A 116 -26.72 9.19 1.73
C VAL A 116 -25.94 8.08 1.06
N SER A 117 -25.89 6.89 1.65
CA SER A 117 -25.09 5.74 1.17
C SER A 117 -25.81 4.90 0.11
N ASP A 118 -27.15 4.86 0.10
CA ASP A 118 -27.98 3.98 -0.74
C ASP A 118 -27.70 4.08 -2.25
N PRO A 119 -27.48 5.27 -2.83
CA PRO A 119 -27.24 5.36 -4.28
C PRO A 119 -25.99 4.64 -4.79
N LEU A 120 -25.02 4.37 -3.90
CA LEU A 120 -23.78 3.66 -4.26
C LEU A 120 -23.88 2.16 -3.97
N ARG A 121 -24.79 1.71 -3.10
CA ARG A 121 -24.88 0.33 -2.63
C ARG A 121 -24.93 -0.69 -3.77
N GLY A 122 -25.75 -0.47 -4.78
CA GLY A 122 -25.88 -1.37 -5.92
C GLY A 122 -24.56 -1.55 -6.69
N ARG A 123 -23.86 -0.46 -6.96
CA ARG A 123 -22.55 -0.50 -7.65
C ARG A 123 -21.46 -1.15 -6.81
N VAL A 124 -21.43 -0.85 -5.51
CA VAL A 124 -20.47 -1.46 -4.59
C VAL A 124 -20.75 -2.95 -4.44
N SER A 125 -22.02 -3.36 -4.30
CA SER A 125 -22.40 -4.78 -4.22
C SER A 125 -22.02 -5.54 -5.50
N GLU A 126 -22.27 -4.95 -6.67
CA GLU A 126 -21.85 -5.52 -7.94
C GLU A 126 -20.32 -5.62 -8.04
N TYR A 127 -19.59 -4.60 -7.61
CA TYR A 127 -18.12 -4.62 -7.55
C TYR A 127 -17.61 -5.74 -6.63
N LEU A 128 -18.13 -5.83 -5.40
CA LEU A 128 -17.74 -6.82 -4.41
C LEU A 128 -18.06 -8.26 -4.84
N SER A 129 -19.16 -8.47 -5.60
CA SER A 129 -19.51 -9.80 -6.11
C SER A 129 -18.53 -10.35 -7.15
N ARG A 130 -17.70 -9.49 -7.77
CA ARG A 130 -16.74 -9.86 -8.81
C ARG A 130 -15.29 -9.74 -8.37
N ASN A 131 -15.00 -8.92 -7.36
CA ASN A 131 -13.62 -8.61 -6.96
C ASN A 131 -13.29 -9.24 -5.60
N PRO A 132 -12.14 -9.91 -5.48
CA PRO A 132 -11.76 -10.63 -4.26
C PRO A 132 -11.20 -9.66 -3.20
N VAL A 133 -12.07 -8.81 -2.70
CA VAL A 133 -11.80 -7.78 -1.70
C VAL A 133 -11.97 -8.36 -0.30
N THR A 134 -11.01 -8.17 0.59
CA THR A 134 -11.11 -8.56 2.00
C THR A 134 -11.77 -7.49 2.85
N GLY A 135 -11.56 -6.22 2.49
CA GLY A 135 -12.19 -5.07 3.14
C GLY A 135 -12.33 -3.88 2.20
N LEU A 136 -13.47 -3.22 2.21
CA LEU A 136 -13.75 -1.98 1.48
C LEU A 136 -14.39 -0.96 2.41
N LEU A 137 -13.81 0.23 2.50
CA LEU A 137 -14.34 1.35 3.27
C LEU A 137 -14.32 2.62 2.41
N ILE A 138 -15.43 3.33 2.37
CA ILE A 138 -15.55 4.64 1.72
C ILE A 138 -15.97 5.63 2.79
N ALA A 139 -15.23 6.73 2.92
CA ALA A 139 -15.51 7.78 3.86
C ALA A 139 -15.43 9.16 3.20
N LYS A 140 -16.24 10.07 3.68
CA LYS A 140 -16.15 11.50 3.37
C LYS A 140 -15.99 12.26 4.68
N ASP A 141 -14.86 12.95 4.81
CA ASP A 141 -14.44 13.63 6.03
C ASP A 141 -14.52 12.74 7.28
N ASP A 142 -15.37 13.06 8.24
CA ASP A 142 -15.54 12.32 9.51
C ASP A 142 -16.57 11.18 9.44
N ARG A 143 -17.13 10.88 8.25
CA ARG A 143 -18.25 9.96 8.08
C ARG A 143 -17.93 8.79 7.17
N ILE A 144 -18.14 7.57 7.67
CA ILE A 144 -18.14 6.37 6.83
C ILE A 144 -19.46 6.33 6.05
N LEU A 145 -19.33 6.26 4.70
CA LEU A 145 -20.44 6.09 3.76
C LEU A 145 -20.73 4.61 3.52
N PHE A 146 -19.68 3.78 3.50
CA PHE A 146 -19.77 2.36 3.23
C PHE A 146 -18.63 1.62 3.91
N GLU A 147 -18.92 0.43 4.48
CA GLU A 147 -17.91 -0.44 5.08
C GLU A 147 -18.35 -1.89 4.97
N HIS A 148 -17.51 -2.74 4.36
CA HIS A 148 -17.82 -4.13 4.10
C HIS A 148 -16.56 -5.00 4.20
N TYR A 149 -16.71 -6.18 4.75
CA TYR A 149 -15.66 -7.20 4.87
C TYR A 149 -16.17 -8.51 4.27
N GLN A 150 -15.32 -9.20 3.50
CA GLN A 150 -15.60 -10.50 2.90
C GLN A 150 -14.71 -11.59 3.49
N TYR A 151 -15.00 -12.85 3.16
CA TYR A 151 -14.22 -14.02 3.57
C TYR A 151 -14.11 -14.20 5.09
N GLY A 152 -15.13 -13.79 5.83
CA GLY A 152 -15.13 -13.86 7.30
C GLY A 152 -14.17 -12.87 7.96
N ARG A 153 -13.62 -11.91 7.21
CA ARG A 153 -12.80 -10.83 7.80
C ARG A 153 -13.68 -9.87 8.56
N THR A 154 -13.09 -9.21 9.54
CA THR A 154 -13.76 -8.30 10.46
C THR A 154 -13.01 -6.96 10.56
N ASP A 155 -13.61 -6.02 11.26
CA ASP A 155 -13.00 -4.72 11.56
C ASP A 155 -11.82 -4.78 12.54
N ARG A 156 -11.47 -5.98 13.02
CA ARG A 156 -10.34 -6.22 13.93
C ARG A 156 -9.15 -6.92 13.26
N ASP A 157 -9.32 -7.43 12.04
CA ASP A 157 -8.25 -8.11 11.33
C ASP A 157 -7.18 -7.11 10.87
N LEU A 158 -5.91 -7.47 11.06
CA LEU A 158 -4.77 -6.68 10.58
C LEU A 158 -4.50 -7.02 9.12
N LEU A 159 -4.96 -6.15 8.24
CA LEU A 159 -4.86 -6.32 6.79
C LEU A 159 -3.53 -5.76 6.28
N ILE A 160 -2.85 -6.51 5.41
CA ILE A 160 -1.54 -6.12 4.90
C ILE A 160 -1.62 -4.93 3.93
N SER A 161 -0.68 -4.02 4.04
CA SER A 161 -0.53 -2.86 3.16
C SER A 161 0.05 -3.17 1.78
N GLN A 162 0.82 -4.26 1.67
CA GLN A 162 1.75 -4.41 0.55
C GLN A 162 2.58 -3.12 0.40
N SER A 163 2.77 -2.62 -0.82
CA SER A 163 3.56 -1.42 -1.09
C SER A 163 2.95 -0.09 -0.61
N MET A 164 1.74 -0.05 -0.04
CA MET A 164 1.22 1.20 0.56
C MET A 164 2.11 1.73 1.69
N VAL A 165 2.88 0.87 2.34
CA VAL A 165 3.83 1.27 3.39
C VAL A 165 4.92 2.22 2.89
N LYS A 166 5.29 2.16 1.62
CA LYS A 166 6.24 3.09 1.00
C LYS A 166 5.78 4.54 1.20
N SER A 167 4.49 4.79 0.97
CA SER A 167 3.90 6.12 1.18
C SER A 167 3.99 6.54 2.66
N ILE A 168 3.75 5.63 3.61
CA ILE A 168 3.92 5.92 5.04
C ILE A 168 5.36 6.40 5.32
N THR A 169 6.36 5.71 4.78
CA THR A 169 7.77 6.12 4.91
C THR A 169 7.99 7.53 4.34
N GLY A 170 7.44 7.83 3.16
CA GLY A 170 7.53 9.18 2.56
C GLY A 170 6.92 10.28 3.43
N LEU A 171 5.78 10.01 4.08
CA LEU A 171 5.15 10.95 5.01
C LEU A 171 6.04 11.21 6.23
N LEU A 172 6.67 10.17 6.79
CA LEU A 172 7.57 10.28 7.93
C LEU A 172 8.84 11.07 7.59
N ILE A 173 9.37 10.96 6.38
CA ILE A 173 10.48 11.81 5.91
C ILE A 173 10.05 13.30 5.93
N GLY A 174 8.84 13.62 5.46
CA GLY A 174 8.33 14.99 5.52
C GLY A 174 8.20 15.56 6.93
N ILE A 175 7.75 14.72 7.86
CA ILE A 175 7.67 15.09 9.28
C ILE A 175 9.09 15.27 9.86
N ALA A 176 10.04 14.38 9.53
CA ALA A 176 11.42 14.48 10.01
C ALA A 176 12.14 15.73 9.50
N ILE A 177 11.77 16.22 8.32
CA ILE A 177 12.27 17.52 7.80
C ILE A 177 11.67 18.66 8.62
N ALA A 178 10.38 18.64 8.92
CA ALA A 178 9.73 19.66 9.73
C ALA A 178 10.24 19.68 11.19
N ASP A 179 10.58 18.53 11.74
CA ASP A 179 11.23 18.40 13.04
C ASP A 179 12.71 18.84 13.04
N GLY A 180 13.29 19.11 11.86
CA GLY A 180 14.70 19.47 11.70
C GLY A 180 15.68 18.31 11.84
N ALA A 181 15.20 17.08 11.93
CA ALA A 181 16.05 15.87 11.97
C ALA A 181 16.68 15.57 10.59
N ILE A 182 15.97 15.88 9.53
CA ILE A 182 16.47 15.89 8.13
C ILE A 182 16.47 17.34 7.67
N LYS A 183 17.58 17.82 7.07
CA LYS A 183 17.70 19.24 6.68
C LYS A 183 16.99 19.54 5.36
N SER A 184 17.14 18.66 4.37
CA SER A 184 16.61 18.88 3.03
C SER A 184 16.37 17.55 2.30
N VAL A 185 15.39 17.54 1.39
CA VAL A 185 15.24 16.45 0.41
C VAL A 185 16.38 16.39 -0.60
N ASP A 186 17.18 17.45 -0.70
CA ASP A 186 18.34 17.54 -1.61
C ASP A 186 19.63 17.03 -0.95
N ASP A 187 19.60 16.71 0.35
CA ASP A 187 20.71 16.02 1.02
C ASP A 187 20.86 14.60 0.45
N THR A 188 22.10 14.12 0.43
CA THR A 188 22.40 12.75 0.03
C THR A 188 22.20 11.78 1.20
N VAL A 189 21.91 10.52 0.90
CA VAL A 189 21.72 9.44 1.90
C VAL A 189 22.91 9.32 2.85
N GLU A 190 24.14 9.40 2.35
CA GLU A 190 25.36 9.25 3.15
C GLU A 190 25.52 10.35 4.23
N THR A 191 24.81 11.47 4.09
CA THR A 191 24.73 12.50 5.14
C THR A 191 24.16 11.94 6.44
N TYR A 192 23.23 10.97 6.34
CA TYR A 192 22.52 10.37 7.48
C TYR A 192 22.95 8.94 7.77
N VAL A 193 23.31 8.17 6.74
CA VAL A 193 23.62 6.73 6.84
C VAL A 193 25.09 6.47 6.53
N PRO A 194 25.99 6.53 7.52
CA PRO A 194 27.43 6.35 7.30
C PRO A 194 27.78 5.01 6.64
N GLY A 195 27.00 3.96 6.91
CA GLY A 195 27.21 2.62 6.33
C GLY A 195 26.97 2.53 4.81
N LEU A 196 26.37 3.56 4.20
CA LEU A 196 26.18 3.65 2.75
C LEU A 196 27.14 4.64 2.07
N LYS A 197 28.11 5.20 2.82
CA LYS A 197 29.09 6.14 2.28
C LYS A 197 29.90 5.50 1.14
N GLY A 198 30.00 6.23 0.03
CA GLY A 198 30.74 5.79 -1.14
C GLY A 198 30.00 4.77 -2.01
N THR A 199 28.73 4.49 -1.71
CA THR A 199 27.86 3.69 -2.58
C THR A 199 27.00 4.60 -3.48
N GLU A 200 26.44 4.02 -4.55
CA GLU A 200 25.53 4.75 -5.44
C GLU A 200 24.27 5.23 -4.72
N TYR A 201 23.72 4.42 -3.82
CA TYR A 201 22.60 4.88 -2.97
C TYR A 201 23.05 5.93 -1.96
N GLY A 202 24.27 5.81 -1.39
CA GLY A 202 24.85 6.82 -0.50
C GLY A 202 24.92 8.20 -1.15
N ALA A 203 25.35 8.27 -2.40
CA ALA A 203 25.47 9.50 -3.17
C ALA A 203 24.13 10.02 -3.76
N THR A 204 23.01 9.31 -3.55
CA THR A 204 21.71 9.67 -4.11
C THR A 204 20.99 10.70 -3.22
N PRO A 205 20.46 11.83 -3.78
CA PRO A 205 19.62 12.76 -3.06
C PRO A 205 18.29 12.11 -2.63
N LEU A 206 17.80 12.45 -1.43
CA LEU A 206 16.53 11.90 -0.90
C LEU A 206 15.34 12.15 -1.83
N ARG A 207 15.32 13.30 -2.52
CA ARG A 207 14.30 13.63 -3.53
C ARG A 207 14.22 12.57 -4.63
N ALA A 208 15.36 12.10 -5.11
CA ALA A 208 15.39 11.09 -6.17
C ALA A 208 14.78 9.76 -5.69
N LEU A 209 15.06 9.36 -4.45
CA LEU A 209 14.45 8.16 -3.85
C LEU A 209 12.94 8.33 -3.63
N LEU A 210 12.51 9.51 -3.15
CA LEU A 210 11.07 9.81 -2.99
C LEU A 210 10.32 9.74 -4.32
N HIS A 211 10.99 10.03 -5.44
CA HIS A 211 10.45 9.99 -6.79
C HIS A 211 10.67 8.65 -7.51
N MET A 212 11.23 7.63 -6.87
CA MET A 212 11.60 6.37 -7.55
C MET A 212 12.47 6.66 -8.80
N SER A 213 13.50 7.45 -8.61
CA SER A 213 14.35 7.95 -9.70
C SER A 213 15.83 8.05 -9.31
N SER A 214 16.31 7.14 -8.46
CA SER A 214 17.73 7.09 -8.08
C SER A 214 18.65 6.90 -9.28
N GLY A 215 18.19 6.22 -10.31
CA GLY A 215 18.99 5.77 -11.44
C GLY A 215 19.94 4.62 -11.11
N VAL A 216 19.85 4.03 -9.94
CA VAL A 216 20.55 2.79 -9.59
C VAL A 216 19.83 1.61 -10.24
N ASP A 217 20.61 0.70 -10.80
CA ASP A 217 20.10 -0.50 -11.44
C ASP A 217 19.58 -1.47 -10.39
N PHE A 218 18.27 -1.75 -10.47
CA PHE A 218 17.57 -2.67 -9.59
C PHE A 218 16.44 -3.35 -10.37
N GLY A 219 16.44 -4.67 -10.39
CA GLY A 219 15.41 -5.45 -11.07
C GLY A 219 14.18 -5.65 -10.19
N GLU A 220 13.06 -5.02 -10.57
CA GLU A 220 11.77 -5.16 -9.86
C GLU A 220 10.99 -6.40 -10.33
N GLU A 221 11.56 -7.23 -11.19
CA GLU A 221 10.96 -8.49 -11.63
C GLU A 221 10.83 -9.46 -10.46
N ARG A 222 9.74 -10.23 -10.47
CA ARG A 222 9.39 -11.17 -9.39
C ARG A 222 9.89 -12.59 -9.62
N ASP A 223 10.87 -12.74 -10.49
CA ASP A 223 11.47 -14.03 -10.80
C ASP A 223 12.47 -14.44 -9.71
N GLU A 224 12.59 -15.73 -9.49
CA GLU A 224 13.56 -16.28 -8.54
C GLU A 224 15.00 -15.83 -8.85
N GLY A 225 15.71 -15.40 -7.81
CA GLY A 225 17.09 -14.91 -7.90
C GLY A 225 17.25 -13.52 -8.49
N ARG A 226 16.17 -12.81 -8.83
CA ARG A 226 16.23 -11.40 -9.22
C ARG A 226 16.40 -10.47 -8.01
N ASP A 227 16.67 -9.20 -8.26
CA ASP A 227 17.05 -8.27 -7.20
C ASP A 227 15.95 -8.08 -6.14
N LEU A 228 14.69 -8.06 -6.54
CA LEU A 228 13.58 -8.00 -5.59
C LEU A 228 13.49 -9.26 -4.71
N ASP A 229 13.71 -10.44 -5.28
CA ASP A 229 13.73 -11.69 -4.54
C ASP A 229 14.94 -11.75 -3.59
N ARG A 230 16.12 -11.31 -4.06
CA ARG A 230 17.33 -11.18 -3.25
C ARG A 230 17.14 -10.19 -2.09
N LEU A 231 16.54 -9.01 -2.36
CA LEU A 231 16.20 -8.03 -1.32
C LEU A 231 15.36 -8.68 -0.22
N TRP A 232 14.30 -9.40 -0.62
CA TRP A 232 13.41 -10.07 0.31
C TRP A 232 14.10 -11.17 1.12
N ILE A 233 14.87 -12.04 0.47
CA ILE A 233 15.58 -13.14 1.12
C ILE A 233 16.62 -12.60 2.10
N ASP A 234 17.44 -11.65 1.67
CA ASP A 234 18.55 -11.11 2.47
C ASP A 234 18.07 -10.26 3.65
N MET A 235 16.93 -9.58 3.54
CA MET A 235 16.37 -8.77 4.63
C MET A 235 15.47 -9.58 5.58
N VAL A 236 14.58 -10.41 5.03
CA VAL A 236 13.42 -10.92 5.78
C VAL A 236 13.45 -12.42 5.98
N ARG A 237 13.67 -13.19 4.90
CA ARG A 237 13.45 -14.65 4.91
C ARG A 237 14.66 -15.47 5.31
N GLY A 238 15.87 -14.98 5.09
CA GLY A 238 17.08 -15.80 5.13
C GLY A 238 17.52 -16.21 6.52
N THR A 239 17.80 -17.51 6.73
CA THR A 239 18.71 -17.95 7.80
C THR A 239 20.10 -17.46 7.43
N GLY A 240 20.53 -16.34 8.04
CA GLY A 240 21.76 -15.65 7.68
C GLY A 240 21.53 -14.35 6.91
N SER A 241 20.37 -13.71 7.15
CA SER A 241 20.09 -12.35 6.70
C SER A 241 21.32 -11.46 6.93
N LYS A 242 21.71 -10.71 5.89
CA LYS A 242 22.88 -9.81 5.92
C LYS A 242 22.57 -8.48 6.58
N GLY A 243 21.30 -8.24 6.93
CA GLY A 243 20.78 -6.94 7.36
C GLY A 243 20.59 -5.95 6.21
N THR A 244 19.84 -4.88 6.48
CA THR A 244 19.40 -3.94 5.47
C THR A 244 20.56 -3.23 4.78
N ILE A 245 21.56 -2.72 5.52
CA ILE A 245 22.70 -1.99 4.94
C ILE A 245 23.52 -2.89 4.01
N ALA A 246 23.89 -4.08 4.49
CA ALA A 246 24.68 -5.02 3.69
C ALA A 246 23.92 -5.52 2.45
N THR A 247 22.61 -5.62 2.54
CA THR A 247 21.76 -5.98 1.39
C THR A 247 21.75 -4.86 0.36
N ILE A 248 21.53 -3.61 0.78
CA ILE A 248 21.48 -2.44 -0.11
C ILE A 248 22.82 -2.22 -0.83
N THR A 249 23.96 -2.42 -0.16
CA THR A 249 25.28 -2.26 -0.75
C THR A 249 25.56 -3.19 -1.93
N GLN A 250 24.80 -4.25 -2.11
CA GLN A 250 24.92 -5.16 -3.25
C GLN A 250 24.39 -4.53 -4.55
N PHE A 251 23.48 -3.55 -4.45
CA PHE A 251 22.90 -2.82 -5.59
C PHE A 251 23.68 -1.53 -5.82
N ASN A 252 24.88 -1.63 -6.42
CA ASN A 252 25.85 -0.53 -6.50
C ASN A 252 26.27 -0.23 -7.95
N ARG A 253 25.31 -0.19 -8.87
CA ARG A 253 25.52 0.18 -10.27
C ARG A 253 24.50 1.23 -10.70
N ARG A 254 24.97 2.41 -11.08
CA ARG A 254 24.10 3.48 -11.59
C ARG A 254 24.02 3.42 -13.11
N ILE A 255 22.82 3.53 -13.66
CA ILE A 255 22.53 3.46 -15.10
C ILE A 255 21.93 4.75 -15.66
N ALA A 256 21.49 5.66 -14.79
CA ALA A 256 20.98 6.99 -15.15
C ALA A 256 21.28 8.02 -14.06
N PRO A 257 21.41 9.32 -14.37
CA PRO A 257 21.54 10.35 -13.34
C PRO A 257 20.30 10.36 -12.41
N PRO A 258 20.48 10.63 -11.09
CA PRO A 258 19.38 10.78 -10.17
C PRO A 258 18.40 11.88 -10.62
N GLY A 259 17.10 11.64 -10.46
CA GLY A 259 16.06 12.62 -10.77
C GLY A 259 15.79 12.82 -12.27
N THR A 260 16.20 11.88 -13.13
CA THR A 260 16.01 12.03 -14.60
C THR A 260 15.07 11.02 -15.21
N ARG A 261 14.82 9.89 -14.53
CA ARG A 261 13.98 8.81 -15.03
C ARG A 261 13.23 8.16 -13.87
N PHE A 262 11.92 8.00 -14.02
CA PHE A 262 11.14 7.16 -13.12
C PHE A 262 11.46 5.68 -13.38
N TYR A 263 11.75 4.96 -12.32
CA TYR A 263 11.86 3.51 -12.32
C TYR A 263 11.51 2.98 -10.94
N TYR A 264 10.37 2.31 -10.84
CA TYR A 264 9.90 1.78 -9.56
C TYR A 264 10.87 0.74 -9.02
N ALA A 265 11.43 0.98 -7.83
CA ALA A 265 12.43 0.12 -7.21
C ALA A 265 12.13 -0.05 -5.72
N SER A 266 11.76 -1.25 -5.31
CA SER A 266 11.36 -1.56 -3.93
C SER A 266 12.45 -1.30 -2.90
N VAL A 267 13.71 -1.31 -3.28
CA VAL A 267 14.85 -1.01 -2.39
C VAL A 267 14.90 0.48 -1.98
N GLU A 268 14.39 1.41 -2.78
CA GLU A 268 14.50 2.85 -2.50
C GLU A 268 13.79 3.29 -1.21
N PRO A 269 12.57 2.82 -0.90
CA PRO A 269 11.95 3.07 0.41
C PRO A 269 12.74 2.49 1.59
N ASP A 270 13.44 1.35 1.43
CA ASP A 270 14.26 0.80 2.50
C ASP A 270 15.47 1.69 2.79
N VAL A 271 16.08 2.28 1.74
CA VAL A 271 17.10 3.31 1.90
C VAL A 271 16.56 4.52 2.67
N LEU A 272 15.36 5.00 2.34
CA LEU A 272 14.70 6.10 3.06
C LEU A 272 14.37 5.72 4.50
N SER A 273 13.99 4.47 4.78
CA SER A 273 13.75 3.97 6.14
C SER A 273 15.03 4.01 6.99
N LEU A 274 16.18 3.65 6.40
CA LEU A 274 17.48 3.83 7.07
C LEU A 274 17.76 5.30 7.37
N VAL A 275 17.57 6.19 6.38
CA VAL A 275 17.75 7.64 6.59
C VAL A 275 16.89 8.12 7.75
N LEU A 276 15.60 7.76 7.75
CA LEU A 276 14.69 8.11 8.85
C LEU A 276 15.23 7.60 10.18
N ARG A 277 15.55 6.31 10.27
CA ARG A 277 16.04 5.66 11.49
C ARG A 277 17.24 6.37 12.09
N TYR A 278 18.23 6.70 11.26
CA TYR A 278 19.45 7.38 11.70
C TYR A 278 19.19 8.85 12.05
N ALA A 279 18.41 9.56 11.25
CA ALA A 279 18.11 10.98 11.48
C ALA A 279 17.32 11.23 12.77
N VAL A 280 16.27 10.43 13.03
CA VAL A 280 15.41 10.60 14.21
C VAL A 280 15.88 9.81 15.43
N ASN A 281 16.88 8.94 15.28
CA ASN A 281 17.41 8.06 16.32
C ASN A 281 16.32 7.24 17.06
N LYS A 282 15.31 6.80 16.31
CA LYS A 282 14.16 6.00 16.78
C LYS A 282 13.79 4.98 15.72
N SER A 283 13.08 3.92 16.08
CA SER A 283 12.43 3.03 15.11
C SER A 283 11.40 3.81 14.29
N ALA A 284 11.20 3.42 13.01
CA ALA A 284 10.14 4.01 12.20
C ALA A 284 8.76 3.76 12.81
N SER A 285 8.56 2.61 13.47
CA SER A 285 7.35 2.26 14.20
C SER A 285 7.08 3.20 15.37
N ASP A 286 8.10 3.50 16.21
CA ASP A 286 7.94 4.43 17.33
C ASP A 286 7.70 5.86 16.84
N TYR A 287 8.40 6.26 15.77
CA TYR A 287 8.22 7.57 15.18
C TYR A 287 6.85 7.73 14.53
N LEU A 288 6.37 6.72 13.81
CA LEU A 288 5.00 6.67 13.26
C LEU A 288 3.97 6.78 14.39
N ARG A 289 4.16 6.01 15.48
CA ARG A 289 3.27 6.07 16.63
C ARG A 289 3.21 7.49 17.21
N GLU A 290 4.35 8.09 17.51
CA GLU A 290 4.45 9.41 18.13
C GLU A 290 3.86 10.51 17.25
N LYS A 291 4.23 10.51 15.97
CA LYS A 291 3.94 11.64 15.07
C LYS A 291 2.61 11.52 14.33
N VAL A 292 2.10 10.31 14.13
CA VAL A 292 0.90 10.09 13.30
C VAL A 292 -0.14 9.25 14.03
N TRP A 293 0.20 8.04 14.48
CA TRP A 293 -0.78 7.05 14.95
C TRP A 293 -1.52 7.49 16.20
N GLU A 294 -0.80 8.03 17.19
CA GLU A 294 -1.37 8.63 18.39
C GLU A 294 -2.19 9.88 18.06
N PRO A 295 -1.66 10.88 17.31
CA PRO A 295 -2.40 12.11 16.96
C PRO A 295 -3.68 11.88 16.16
N ILE A 296 -3.73 10.92 15.23
CA ILE A 296 -4.96 10.64 14.46
C ILE A 296 -5.96 9.76 15.21
N GLY A 297 -5.63 9.34 16.44
CA GLY A 297 -6.49 8.49 17.24
C GLY A 297 -6.70 7.11 16.65
N ALA A 298 -5.63 6.43 16.21
CA ALA A 298 -5.71 5.07 15.67
C ALA A 298 -6.37 4.12 16.67
N GLU A 299 -7.34 3.31 16.22
CA GLU A 299 -8.15 2.50 17.12
C GLU A 299 -7.50 1.16 17.49
N ALA A 300 -6.59 0.66 16.65
CA ALA A 300 -5.95 -0.62 16.84
C ALA A 300 -4.43 -0.52 16.79
N ASP A 301 -3.78 -1.49 17.45
CA ASP A 301 -2.36 -1.70 17.27
C ASP A 301 -2.09 -2.10 15.82
N ALA A 302 -1.09 -1.48 15.19
CA ALA A 302 -0.58 -1.90 13.89
C ALA A 302 0.76 -2.62 14.07
N LYS A 303 1.21 -3.35 13.06
CA LYS A 303 2.46 -4.08 13.08
C LYS A 303 3.24 -3.84 11.81
N TRP A 304 4.51 -3.53 11.96
CA TRP A 304 5.41 -3.28 10.83
C TRP A 304 6.48 -4.36 10.78
N LEU A 305 6.61 -5.00 9.62
CA LEU A 305 7.63 -6.01 9.37
C LEU A 305 9.03 -5.45 9.62
N ILE A 306 9.87 -6.24 10.28
CA ILE A 306 11.27 -5.89 10.53
C ILE A 306 12.21 -6.93 9.93
N ASP A 307 13.42 -6.48 9.58
CA ASP A 307 14.53 -7.35 9.21
C ASP A 307 15.18 -8.01 10.43
N ALA A 308 16.23 -8.82 10.19
CA ALA A 308 16.95 -9.51 11.26
C ALA A 308 17.71 -8.57 12.21
N GLU A 309 18.00 -7.33 11.81
CA GLU A 309 18.65 -6.31 12.63
C GLU A 309 17.63 -5.40 13.33
N GLY A 310 16.34 -5.61 13.07
CA GLY A 310 15.25 -4.85 13.65
C GLY A 310 14.99 -3.51 12.97
N PHE A 311 15.39 -3.31 11.70
CA PHE A 311 14.98 -2.19 10.90
C PHE A 311 13.63 -2.49 10.23
N GLU A 312 12.75 -1.51 10.17
CA GLU A 312 11.47 -1.65 9.48
C GLU A 312 11.65 -1.78 7.98
N VAL A 313 11.04 -2.81 7.40
CA VAL A 313 11.00 -3.07 5.96
C VAL A 313 10.01 -2.10 5.32
N ALA A 314 10.51 -1.13 4.57
CA ALA A 314 9.69 -0.05 4.05
C ALA A 314 9.09 -0.33 2.66
N HIS A 315 9.52 -1.38 1.99
CA HIS A 315 8.93 -1.76 0.71
C HIS A 315 7.66 -2.61 0.84
N HIS A 316 7.42 -3.22 2.02
CA HIS A 316 6.36 -4.20 2.23
C HIS A 316 6.03 -4.38 3.72
N GLY A 317 4.82 -4.91 4.06
CA GLY A 317 4.60 -5.56 5.34
C GLY A 317 4.13 -4.70 6.52
N PHE A 318 3.51 -3.55 6.28
CA PHE A 318 2.74 -2.87 7.31
C PHE A 318 1.33 -3.48 7.40
N ASN A 319 0.83 -3.70 8.63
CA ASN A 319 -0.43 -4.39 8.88
C ASN A 319 -1.27 -3.54 9.83
N ALA A 320 -2.46 -3.13 9.41
CA ALA A 320 -3.38 -2.33 10.20
C ALA A 320 -4.84 -2.70 9.92
N VAL A 321 -5.74 -2.31 10.81
CA VAL A 321 -7.17 -2.44 10.55
C VAL A 321 -7.64 -1.47 9.46
N LEU A 322 -8.69 -1.82 8.75
CA LEU A 322 -9.19 -1.05 7.60
C LEU A 322 -9.51 0.41 7.95
N ARG A 323 -10.10 0.63 9.13
CA ARG A 323 -10.45 1.97 9.62
C ARG A 323 -9.23 2.83 9.92
N ASP A 324 -8.09 2.25 10.32
CA ASP A 324 -6.88 3.02 10.58
C ASP A 324 -6.20 3.45 9.27
N TYR A 325 -6.28 2.63 8.21
CA TYR A 325 -5.94 3.08 6.86
C TYR A 325 -6.87 4.23 6.41
N ALA A 326 -8.15 4.20 6.78
CA ALA A 326 -9.09 5.27 6.45
C ALA A 326 -8.78 6.57 7.25
N ARG A 327 -8.35 6.46 8.52
CA ARG A 327 -7.87 7.63 9.30
C ARG A 327 -6.64 8.26 8.65
N LEU A 328 -5.69 7.42 8.23
CA LEU A 328 -4.53 7.90 7.47
C LEU A 328 -4.97 8.58 6.17
N GLY A 329 -5.88 7.96 5.41
CA GLY A 329 -6.46 8.56 4.20
C GLY A 329 -7.15 9.90 4.48
N ARG A 330 -7.90 10.04 5.59
CA ARG A 330 -8.51 11.31 6.01
C ARG A 330 -7.45 12.36 6.32
N LEU A 331 -6.39 12.01 7.04
CA LEU A 331 -5.26 12.90 7.28
C LEU A 331 -4.69 13.44 5.96
N LEU A 332 -4.51 12.56 4.97
CA LEU A 332 -4.00 12.95 3.65
C LEU A 332 -5.01 13.81 2.87
N ALA A 333 -6.31 13.53 2.99
CA ALA A 333 -7.37 14.33 2.36
C ALA A 333 -7.44 15.76 2.91
N HIS A 334 -6.97 15.97 4.13
CA HIS A 334 -6.86 17.28 4.78
C HIS A 334 -5.45 17.90 4.70
N ASP A 335 -4.63 17.47 3.72
CA ASP A 335 -3.26 17.97 3.55
C ASP A 335 -2.42 17.91 4.83
N GLY A 336 -2.55 16.82 5.57
CA GLY A 336 -1.80 16.57 6.79
C GLY A 336 -2.37 17.22 8.04
N ALA A 337 -3.52 17.87 7.97
CA ALA A 337 -4.20 18.43 9.13
C ALA A 337 -5.16 17.43 9.78
N TRP A 338 -5.24 17.44 11.10
CA TRP A 338 -6.14 16.60 11.89
C TRP A 338 -6.69 17.38 13.08
N GLU A 339 -8.02 17.53 13.17
CA GLU A 339 -8.72 18.22 14.27
C GLU A 339 -8.05 19.56 14.64
N GLY A 340 -7.76 20.36 13.62
CA GLY A 340 -7.15 21.70 13.78
C GLY A 340 -5.64 21.71 14.02
N LYS A 341 -4.97 20.55 14.06
CA LYS A 341 -3.51 20.45 14.21
C LYS A 341 -2.88 20.00 12.88
N GLN A 342 -1.77 20.63 12.51
CA GLN A 342 -0.95 20.20 11.37
C GLN A 342 -0.02 19.07 11.84
N ILE A 343 -0.25 17.84 11.36
CA ILE A 343 0.54 16.65 11.69
C ILE A 343 1.64 16.44 10.65
N ILE A 344 1.27 16.47 9.37
CA ILE A 344 2.21 16.46 8.25
C ILE A 344 2.24 17.85 7.66
N PRO A 345 3.39 18.48 7.40
CA PRO A 345 3.42 19.83 6.82
C PRO A 345 2.56 19.93 5.56
N ALA A 346 1.70 20.93 5.47
CA ALA A 346 0.81 21.12 4.32
C ALA A 346 1.61 21.26 3.02
N GLN A 347 2.73 21.98 3.04
CA GLN A 347 3.60 22.13 1.88
C GLN A 347 4.18 20.79 1.45
N TRP A 348 4.53 19.90 2.40
CA TRP A 348 4.99 18.55 2.07
C TRP A 348 3.91 17.76 1.31
N MET A 349 2.65 17.86 1.73
CA MET A 349 1.55 17.20 1.03
C MET A 349 1.34 17.74 -0.39
N ILE A 350 1.48 19.04 -0.58
CA ILE A 350 1.43 19.66 -1.92
C ILE A 350 2.60 19.16 -2.77
N ASP A 351 3.83 19.22 -2.25
CA ASP A 351 5.02 18.77 -2.99
C ASP A 351 4.95 17.27 -3.33
N ALA A 352 4.41 16.46 -2.42
CA ALA A 352 4.27 15.02 -2.60
C ALA A 352 3.19 14.60 -3.62
N THR A 353 2.25 15.50 -3.91
CA THR A 353 1.06 15.18 -4.72
C THR A 353 0.90 16.08 -5.96
N THR A 354 1.90 16.90 -6.26
CA THR A 354 1.94 17.74 -7.47
C THR A 354 3.28 17.58 -8.18
N VAL A 355 3.24 17.62 -9.51
CA VAL A 355 4.46 17.53 -10.33
C VAL A 355 4.97 18.93 -10.63
N ARG A 356 6.22 19.22 -10.25
CA ARG A 356 6.87 20.48 -10.58
C ARG A 356 7.31 20.47 -12.06
N PRO A 357 7.47 21.65 -12.69
CA PRO A 357 7.97 21.73 -14.08
C PRO A 357 9.31 21.01 -14.29
N SER A 358 10.23 21.05 -13.30
CA SER A 358 11.49 20.32 -13.31
C SER A 358 11.33 18.80 -13.33
N ASP A 359 10.23 18.30 -12.82
CA ASP A 359 9.97 16.87 -12.62
C ASP A 359 8.90 16.36 -13.61
N ALA A 360 8.76 17.01 -14.77
CA ALA A 360 7.70 16.72 -15.74
C ALA A 360 7.67 15.25 -16.22
N TYR A 361 8.77 14.51 -16.10
CA TYR A 361 8.83 13.08 -16.39
C TYR A 361 7.98 12.23 -15.42
N LEU A 362 7.58 12.78 -14.27
CA LEU A 362 6.73 12.14 -13.26
C LEU A 362 5.24 12.39 -13.48
N ALA A 363 4.86 13.20 -14.47
CA ALA A 363 3.47 13.55 -14.70
C ALA A 363 2.61 12.33 -15.09
N PRO A 364 1.30 12.36 -14.81
CA PRO A 364 0.38 11.36 -15.30
C PRO A 364 0.51 11.16 -16.81
N GLY A 365 0.58 9.87 -17.24
CA GLY A 365 0.81 9.49 -18.64
C GLY A 365 2.27 9.64 -19.13
N LYS A 366 3.20 10.03 -18.26
CA LYS A 366 4.65 10.08 -18.55
C LYS A 366 5.48 9.17 -17.67
N ALA A 367 5.28 9.21 -16.35
CA ALA A 367 6.03 8.37 -15.41
C ALA A 367 5.90 6.88 -15.74
N MET A 368 4.71 6.44 -16.04
CA MET A 368 4.36 5.04 -16.29
C MET A 368 3.77 4.81 -17.69
N ALA A 369 4.16 5.58 -18.70
CA ALA A 369 3.60 5.38 -20.03
C ALA A 369 3.74 3.91 -20.51
N PRO A 370 2.68 3.29 -21.08
CA PRO A 370 1.41 3.91 -21.44
C PRO A 370 0.37 4.03 -20.31
N GLU A 371 0.68 3.63 -19.08
CA GLU A 371 -0.24 3.73 -17.96
C GLU A 371 -0.53 5.20 -17.60
N PRO A 372 -1.76 5.52 -17.15
CA PRO A 372 -2.20 6.90 -16.97
C PRO A 372 -1.64 7.60 -15.73
N PHE A 373 -0.94 6.90 -14.85
CA PHE A 373 -0.52 7.42 -13.55
C PHE A 373 0.76 8.26 -13.64
N GLY A 374 0.84 9.24 -12.75
CA GLY A 374 2.08 9.93 -12.40
C GLY A 374 2.61 9.46 -11.05
N TYR A 375 3.72 10.06 -10.60
CA TYR A 375 4.34 9.72 -9.33
C TYR A 375 4.81 10.98 -8.58
N GLY A 376 4.59 10.99 -7.28
CA GLY A 376 5.05 12.04 -6.37
C GLY A 376 6.04 11.48 -5.34
N TYR A 377 6.00 11.98 -4.11
CA TYR A 377 6.84 11.43 -3.05
C TYR A 377 6.21 10.12 -2.51
N LEU A 378 6.55 9.00 -3.16
CA LEU A 378 6.04 7.66 -2.88
C LEU A 378 4.50 7.57 -2.91
N LEU A 379 3.86 8.42 -3.69
CA LEU A 379 2.42 8.48 -3.93
C LEU A 379 2.13 8.42 -5.42
N TRP A 380 1.12 7.66 -5.80
CA TRP A 380 0.64 7.57 -7.17
C TRP A 380 -0.31 8.71 -7.47
N LEU A 381 -0.05 9.47 -8.54
CA LEU A 381 -0.85 10.61 -8.95
C LEU A 381 -1.86 10.16 -10.01
N LEU A 382 -3.13 10.41 -9.77
CA LEU A 382 -4.18 10.03 -10.70
C LEU A 382 -4.30 11.08 -11.83
N PRO A 383 -4.67 10.66 -13.04
CA PRO A 383 -4.88 11.59 -14.15
C PRO A 383 -6.13 12.47 -13.90
N GLY A 384 -6.16 13.63 -14.55
CA GLY A 384 -7.28 14.56 -14.47
C GLY A 384 -6.90 15.92 -13.91
N THR A 385 -7.91 16.77 -13.71
CA THR A 385 -7.74 18.15 -13.23
C THR A 385 -7.80 18.28 -11.71
N ARG A 386 -8.30 17.25 -11.03
CA ARG A 386 -8.33 17.18 -9.56
C ARG A 386 -7.01 16.62 -9.05
N ARG A 387 -6.50 17.13 -7.95
CA ARG A 387 -5.30 16.61 -7.29
C ARG A 387 -5.63 15.32 -6.53
N GLN A 388 -6.01 14.28 -7.28
CA GLN A 388 -6.27 12.95 -6.72
C GLN A 388 -4.98 12.13 -6.70
N PHE A 389 -4.81 11.34 -5.66
CA PHE A 389 -3.67 10.47 -5.51
C PHE A 389 -4.02 9.20 -4.72
N ALA A 390 -3.11 8.25 -4.72
CA ALA A 390 -3.33 7.00 -4.00
C ALA A 390 -2.04 6.44 -3.41
N MET A 391 -2.16 5.81 -2.25
CA MET A 391 -1.25 4.78 -1.80
C MET A 391 -1.65 3.48 -2.51
N VAL A 392 -0.68 2.81 -3.13
CA VAL A 392 -0.94 1.62 -3.93
C VAL A 392 -0.06 0.47 -3.47
N GLY A 393 -0.67 -0.64 -3.17
CA GLY A 393 -0.02 -1.90 -2.88
C GLY A 393 -0.46 -2.97 -3.87
N ASP A 394 0.38 -3.97 -4.02
CA ASP A 394 0.13 -5.10 -4.91
C ASP A 394 -1.15 -5.86 -4.54
N LEU A 395 -1.66 -6.64 -5.49
CA LEU A 395 -2.86 -7.47 -5.33
C LEU A 395 -4.11 -6.70 -4.84
N GLY A 396 -4.15 -5.38 -5.09
CA GLY A 396 -5.37 -4.61 -4.87
C GLY A 396 -5.43 -3.80 -3.58
N GLN A 397 -4.33 -3.64 -2.84
CA GLN A 397 -4.29 -2.75 -1.68
C GLN A 397 -4.31 -1.29 -2.14
N ARG A 398 -5.27 -0.47 -1.68
CA ARG A 398 -5.46 0.92 -2.11
C ARG A 398 -5.95 1.81 -0.97
N VAL A 399 -5.37 3.01 -0.88
CA VAL A 399 -5.98 4.17 -0.22
C VAL A 399 -6.07 5.27 -1.25
N CYS A 400 -7.25 5.47 -1.84
CA CYS A 400 -7.51 6.54 -2.80
C CYS A 400 -7.97 7.79 -2.07
N VAL A 401 -7.48 8.95 -2.47
CA VAL A 401 -7.71 10.22 -1.78
C VAL A 401 -8.08 11.31 -2.78
N ASP A 402 -9.16 12.04 -2.50
CA ASP A 402 -9.52 13.28 -3.17
C ASP A 402 -9.58 14.43 -2.17
N PRO A 403 -8.53 15.26 -2.06
CA PRO A 403 -8.48 16.35 -1.10
C PRO A 403 -9.57 17.41 -1.31
N ALA A 404 -10.01 17.62 -2.55
CA ALA A 404 -11.02 18.63 -2.86
C ALA A 404 -12.38 18.34 -2.20
N SER A 405 -12.77 17.07 -2.14
CA SER A 405 -14.05 16.64 -1.56
C SER A 405 -13.91 15.93 -0.21
N LYS A 406 -12.69 15.75 0.31
CA LYS A 406 -12.39 14.99 1.52
C LYS A 406 -12.84 13.54 1.44
N LEU A 407 -12.85 12.97 0.23
CA LEU A 407 -13.18 11.58 -0.03
C LEU A 407 -11.97 10.69 0.14
N VAL A 408 -12.22 9.55 0.75
CA VAL A 408 -11.26 8.45 0.93
C VAL A 408 -11.93 7.13 0.58
N MET A 409 -11.25 6.29 -0.19
CA MET A 409 -11.65 4.89 -0.38
C MET A 409 -10.47 4.00 -0.02
N VAL A 410 -10.68 3.09 0.91
CA VAL A 410 -9.70 2.08 1.32
C VAL A 410 -10.17 0.72 0.83
N GLN A 411 -9.29 0.02 0.16
CA GLN A 411 -9.50 -1.37 -0.24
C GLN A 411 -8.32 -2.23 0.18
N THR A 412 -8.61 -3.39 0.72
CA THR A 412 -7.68 -4.52 0.85
C THR A 412 -8.24 -5.71 0.09
N ALA A 413 -7.39 -6.48 -0.56
CA ALA A 413 -7.80 -7.56 -1.45
C ALA A 413 -6.71 -8.65 -1.54
N VAL A 414 -7.05 -9.78 -2.15
CA VAL A 414 -6.11 -10.89 -2.38
C VAL A 414 -5.72 -11.03 -3.85
N GLU A 415 -6.34 -10.21 -4.71
CA GLU A 415 -6.01 -10.09 -6.13
C GLU A 415 -6.56 -8.77 -6.68
N THR A 416 -5.94 -8.23 -7.72
CA THR A 416 -6.45 -7.05 -8.43
C THR A 416 -7.04 -7.43 -9.78
N ARG A 417 -8.18 -6.81 -10.12
CA ARG A 417 -8.82 -6.94 -11.45
C ARG A 417 -8.92 -5.62 -12.20
N GLY A 418 -8.29 -4.56 -11.68
CA GLY A 418 -8.25 -3.24 -12.32
C GLY A 418 -9.54 -2.42 -12.21
N GLU A 419 -10.67 -3.01 -11.81
CA GLU A 419 -11.96 -2.33 -11.71
C GLU A 419 -12.05 -1.30 -10.58
N VAL A 420 -11.10 -1.33 -9.63
CA VAL A 420 -11.05 -0.42 -8.48
C VAL A 420 -10.99 1.05 -8.88
N TRP A 421 -10.31 1.37 -9.98
CA TRP A 421 -10.22 2.75 -10.47
C TRP A 421 -11.54 3.26 -11.04
N ARG A 422 -12.34 2.37 -11.64
CA ARG A 422 -13.69 2.69 -12.08
C ARG A 422 -14.61 2.93 -10.88
N LEU A 423 -14.54 2.06 -9.85
CA LEU A 423 -15.28 2.27 -8.61
C LEU A 423 -14.91 3.61 -7.98
N TRP A 424 -13.61 3.94 -7.89
CA TRP A 424 -13.16 5.24 -7.38
C TRP A 424 -13.74 6.41 -8.17
N SER A 425 -13.72 6.34 -9.50
CA SER A 425 -14.32 7.37 -10.35
C SER A 425 -15.83 7.54 -10.10
N ASP A 426 -16.55 6.43 -9.92
CA ASP A 426 -17.98 6.46 -9.59
C ASP A 426 -18.23 7.08 -8.19
N VAL A 427 -17.39 6.79 -7.21
CA VAL A 427 -17.43 7.39 -5.86
C VAL A 427 -17.22 8.90 -5.93
N VAL A 428 -16.19 9.33 -6.67
CA VAL A 428 -15.90 10.77 -6.85
C VAL A 428 -17.03 11.46 -7.62
N ALA A 429 -17.55 10.87 -8.68
CA ALA A 429 -18.67 11.44 -9.45
C ALA A 429 -19.93 11.62 -8.58
N ARG A 430 -20.13 10.77 -7.59
CA ARG A 430 -21.33 10.81 -6.73
C ARG A 430 -21.17 11.73 -5.53
N PHE A 431 -20.00 11.78 -4.91
CA PHE A 431 -19.77 12.44 -3.62
C PHE A 431 -18.69 13.54 -3.68
N GLY A 432 -18.00 13.71 -4.80
CA GLY A 432 -16.87 14.63 -4.99
C GLY A 432 -17.20 16.09 -5.26
#